data_447ea5f54dce95147bd8c566f072718d
#
_entry.id   447ea5f54dce95147bd8c566f072718d
#
_cell.length_a   1.000
_cell.length_b   1.000
_cell.length_c   1.000
_cell.angle_alpha   90.00
_cell.angle_beta   90.00
_cell.angle_gamma   90.00
#
_symmetry.space_group_name_H-M   'P 1'
#
loop_
_entity.id
_entity.type
_entity.pdbx_description
1 polymer ?
#
loop_
_entity_poly.entity_id
_entity_poly.type
_entity_poly.pdbx_seq_one_letter_code
_entity_poly.pdbx_strand_id
1 'polypeptide(L)'
;MHRFYSLVVVLALLAGAAAAPTTAQTLDDVFRYSERAPATGSHDLGWLDANGVAGSGTYTALFSNPAGLGWASSSTVAGGLVGDFTNNEAQLVAPGTQAAGPVDRTQSGYRIGNAAVTYRVPTEQGRLVLGAAINRTRSFDRTLVASGQNALSSITDTFLPGSPSPAPNDDGTFTFNRRLTTLAFDAGAIEFDPTRADSPSNDFIQAVRPGQGAIEQREDLIESGGMYESSFGGAIEIAPDVMLGGTFLVAFGSYTFDRIYEEVDANNVHTGSAYDVILGDGAVLSGFDALTFEQRIEADLTGFGARFGASAKPIDPLRVGVSFATPTYYTVNETFGTRIETFFDEGGSLAAGRLDNSEFEYEVRTPWRVSAGAEFEIGPLDLAGSLEVVDWSTLGFTADDLSLERDIDQQVRNLDVTVNSRLGATFTAGDLTLRTATAYAPNPNANSARSDRTFISGGFSYAFDAQLMFDFGWMQERFTDEFVSYGATAVPDARGTARPVRVDEDIRRDTFSIGLRYRF
;
A
#
# COMPACT_ATOMS: atom_id res chain seq x y z
N MET A 1 -6.61 -19.78 -63.53
CA MET A 1 -6.63 -20.65 -62.34
C MET A 1 -5.41 -20.29 -61.47
N HIS A 2 -5.59 -19.36 -60.56
CA HIS A 2 -4.54 -19.00 -59.60
C HIS A 2 -5.09 -19.26 -58.20
N ARG A 3 -4.47 -20.21 -57.50
CA ARG A 3 -4.77 -20.53 -56.09
C ARG A 3 -3.94 -19.61 -55.19
N PHE A 4 -4.63 -18.77 -54.43
CA PHE A 4 -4.06 -18.04 -53.32
C PHE A 4 -3.95 -18.95 -52.11
N TYR A 5 -2.74 -19.15 -51.60
CA TYR A 5 -2.48 -19.73 -50.28
C TYR A 5 -2.49 -18.60 -49.26
N SER A 6 -3.49 -18.59 -48.41
CA SER A 6 -3.52 -17.73 -47.22
C SER A 6 -2.61 -18.34 -46.17
N LEU A 7 -1.51 -17.63 -45.88
CA LEU A 7 -0.59 -17.92 -44.76
C LEU A 7 -1.24 -17.41 -43.50
N VAL A 8 -1.80 -18.29 -42.67
CA VAL A 8 -2.23 -17.95 -41.30
C VAL A 8 -0.99 -17.97 -40.42
N VAL A 9 -0.49 -16.79 -40.06
CA VAL A 9 0.54 -16.64 -39.03
C VAL A 9 -0.16 -16.75 -37.68
N VAL A 10 -0.03 -17.90 -37.02
CA VAL A 10 -0.38 -18.07 -35.61
C VAL A 10 0.72 -17.40 -34.80
N LEU A 11 0.48 -16.18 -34.34
CA LEU A 11 1.29 -15.54 -33.30
C LEU A 11 0.97 -16.28 -31.99
N ALA A 12 1.81 -17.19 -31.59
CA ALA A 12 1.82 -17.72 -30.23
C ALA A 12 2.35 -16.60 -29.33
N LEU A 13 1.44 -15.89 -28.66
CA LEU A 13 1.74 -15.08 -27.49
C LEU A 13 2.18 -16.04 -26.38
N LEU A 14 3.49 -16.21 -26.23
CA LEU A 14 4.11 -16.68 -25.00
C LEU A 14 3.86 -15.58 -23.96
N ALA A 15 2.73 -15.68 -23.25
CA ALA A 15 2.60 -15.03 -21.96
C ALA A 15 3.64 -15.70 -21.05
N GLY A 16 4.81 -15.07 -20.94
CA GLY A 16 5.77 -15.42 -19.91
C GLY A 16 5.04 -15.28 -18.58
N ALA A 17 4.87 -16.38 -17.85
CA ALA A 17 4.53 -16.32 -16.44
C ALA A 17 5.63 -15.49 -15.78
N ALA A 18 5.31 -14.25 -15.42
CA ALA A 18 6.19 -13.43 -14.61
C ALA A 18 6.36 -14.19 -13.30
N ALA A 19 7.55 -14.75 -13.08
CA ALA A 19 7.94 -15.20 -11.76
C ALA A 19 7.74 -13.98 -10.83
N ALA A 20 7.11 -14.19 -9.68
CA ALA A 20 6.98 -13.13 -8.68
C ALA A 20 8.35 -12.47 -8.51
N PRO A 21 8.43 -11.14 -8.56
CA PRO A 21 9.71 -10.46 -8.50
C PRO A 21 10.43 -10.87 -7.21
N THR A 22 11.66 -11.30 -7.35
CA THR A 22 12.56 -11.59 -6.22
C THR A 22 13.15 -10.31 -5.62
N THR A 23 12.68 -9.16 -6.07
CA THR A 23 13.04 -7.83 -5.59
C THR A 23 12.05 -7.41 -4.51
N ALA A 24 12.53 -6.76 -3.46
CA ALA A 24 11.70 -6.21 -2.40
C ALA A 24 10.77 -5.10 -2.92
N GLN A 25 11.16 -4.42 -4.01
CA GLN A 25 10.45 -3.28 -4.58
C GLN A 25 9.50 -3.73 -5.69
N THR A 26 8.26 -3.27 -5.58
CA THR A 26 7.16 -3.57 -6.51
C THR A 26 6.38 -2.31 -6.86
N LEU A 27 5.46 -2.41 -7.83
CA LEU A 27 4.51 -1.35 -8.12
C LEU A 27 3.66 -0.98 -6.88
N ASP A 28 3.38 -1.94 -6.00
CA ASP A 28 2.59 -1.70 -4.78
C ASP A 28 3.30 -0.76 -3.80
N ASP A 29 4.66 -0.77 -3.75
CA ASP A 29 5.43 0.17 -2.94
C ASP A 29 5.25 1.61 -3.46
N VAL A 30 5.31 1.79 -4.77
CA VAL A 30 5.12 3.09 -5.41
C VAL A 30 3.69 3.61 -5.19
N PHE A 31 2.69 2.72 -5.22
CA PHE A 31 1.30 3.04 -4.85
C PHE A 31 1.17 3.40 -3.38
N ARG A 32 1.76 2.60 -2.50
CA ARG A 32 1.70 2.79 -1.04
C ARG A 32 2.07 4.20 -0.65
N TYR A 33 3.13 4.76 -1.23
CA TYR A 33 3.60 6.12 -0.94
C TYR A 33 2.86 7.22 -1.71
N SER A 34 2.08 6.87 -2.73
CA SER A 34 1.36 7.83 -3.58
C SER A 34 -0.11 8.00 -3.23
N GLU A 35 -0.73 7.04 -2.56
CA GLU A 35 -2.11 7.14 -2.13
C GLU A 35 -2.28 8.08 -0.93
N ARG A 36 -3.42 8.77 -0.88
CA ARG A 36 -3.77 9.69 0.21
C ARG A 36 -5.11 9.32 0.82
N ALA A 37 -5.27 9.59 2.12
CA ALA A 37 -6.57 9.60 2.75
C ALA A 37 -7.40 10.79 2.22
N PRO A 38 -8.74 10.67 2.13
CA PRO A 38 -9.60 11.76 1.64
C PRO A 38 -9.62 12.97 2.55
N ALA A 39 -9.36 12.80 3.85
CA ALA A 39 -9.31 13.87 4.83
C ALA A 39 -8.22 13.62 5.87
N THR A 40 -7.77 14.69 6.50
CA THR A 40 -6.78 14.68 7.57
C THR A 40 -7.16 15.70 8.65
N GLY A 41 -6.76 15.41 9.90
CA GLY A 41 -7.04 16.28 11.03
C GLY A 41 -8.45 16.12 11.62
N SER A 42 -8.60 16.46 12.90
CA SER A 42 -9.81 16.19 13.68
C SER A 42 -11.06 16.92 13.20
N HIS A 43 -10.90 18.09 12.62
CA HIS A 43 -12.02 18.89 12.11
C HIS A 43 -12.62 18.29 10.83
N ASP A 44 -11.77 17.93 9.85
CA ASP A 44 -12.23 17.59 8.51
C ASP A 44 -12.47 16.10 8.32
N LEU A 45 -11.99 15.24 9.24
CA LEU A 45 -12.25 13.82 9.20
C LEU A 45 -13.75 13.52 9.20
N GLY A 46 -14.53 14.29 9.98
CA GLY A 46 -15.99 14.09 10.11
C GLY A 46 -16.80 14.39 8.85
N TRP A 47 -16.24 15.08 7.85
CA TRP A 47 -16.90 15.33 6.57
C TRP A 47 -15.99 15.18 5.36
N LEU A 48 -14.91 14.41 5.50
CA LEU A 48 -14.00 13.99 4.43
C LEU A 48 -13.41 15.13 3.59
N ASP A 49 -13.22 16.32 4.21
CA ASP A 49 -12.72 17.51 3.53
C ASP A 49 -13.56 17.89 2.28
N ALA A 50 -14.87 17.63 2.31
CA ALA A 50 -15.74 17.82 1.14
C ALA A 50 -15.77 19.27 0.66
N ASN A 51 -15.62 20.27 1.56
CA ASN A 51 -15.49 21.68 1.22
C ASN A 51 -14.04 22.16 1.06
N GLY A 52 -13.05 21.31 1.31
CA GLY A 52 -11.64 21.73 1.32
C GLY A 52 -11.20 22.42 0.04
N VAL A 53 -11.68 21.96 -1.10
CA VAL A 53 -11.38 22.55 -2.41
C VAL A 53 -12.11 23.87 -2.61
N ALA A 54 -13.36 24.01 -2.15
CA ALA A 54 -14.11 25.27 -2.20
C ALA A 54 -13.51 26.34 -1.26
N GLY A 55 -12.94 25.89 -0.12
CA GLY A 55 -12.24 26.74 0.84
C GLY A 55 -12.75 26.56 2.26
N SER A 56 -12.06 25.77 3.08
CA SER A 56 -12.47 25.38 4.42
C SER A 56 -12.39 26.50 5.47
N GLY A 57 -11.57 27.54 5.26
CA GLY A 57 -11.30 28.58 6.26
C GLY A 57 -10.51 28.10 7.48
N THR A 58 -9.92 26.90 7.41
CA THR A 58 -9.17 26.27 8.50
C THR A 58 -7.73 25.93 8.06
N TYR A 59 -6.89 25.46 8.98
CA TYR A 59 -5.53 25.01 8.69
C TYR A 59 -5.47 23.84 7.69
N THR A 60 -6.54 23.07 7.56
CA THR A 60 -6.62 21.92 6.65
C THR A 60 -6.58 22.34 5.18
N ALA A 61 -6.91 23.59 4.87
CA ALA A 61 -6.72 24.18 3.55
C ALA A 61 -5.28 24.03 3.03
N LEU A 62 -4.26 23.98 3.91
CA LEU A 62 -2.87 23.71 3.51
C LEU A 62 -2.69 22.35 2.82
N PHE A 63 -3.59 21.39 3.08
CA PHE A 63 -3.53 20.02 2.58
C PHE A 63 -4.44 19.77 1.36
N SER A 64 -5.40 20.67 1.09
CA SER A 64 -6.36 20.57 -0.01
C SER A 64 -6.25 21.75 -1.00
N ASN A 65 -6.79 22.90 -0.64
CA ASN A 65 -6.73 24.14 -1.44
C ASN A 65 -6.21 25.29 -0.56
N PRO A 66 -4.95 25.71 -0.70
CA PRO A 66 -4.37 26.74 0.17
C PRO A 66 -5.09 28.09 0.09
N ALA A 67 -5.78 28.41 -1.00
CA ALA A 67 -6.62 29.61 -1.09
C ALA A 67 -7.73 29.64 -0.03
N GLY A 68 -8.14 28.45 0.44
CA GLY A 68 -9.13 28.31 1.52
C GLY A 68 -8.73 28.96 2.83
N LEU A 69 -7.41 29.12 3.13
CA LEU A 69 -6.97 29.89 4.30
C LEU A 69 -7.50 31.31 4.31
N GLY A 70 -7.68 31.95 3.13
CA GLY A 70 -8.18 33.31 3.02
C GLY A 70 -9.58 33.51 3.58
N TRP A 71 -10.34 32.44 3.80
CA TRP A 71 -11.68 32.49 4.43
C TRP A 71 -11.62 32.41 5.94
N ALA A 72 -10.44 32.22 6.56
CA ALA A 72 -10.31 32.19 8.02
C ALA A 72 -10.75 33.52 8.66
N SER A 73 -11.66 33.43 9.63
CA SER A 73 -12.19 34.59 10.34
C SER A 73 -11.26 35.10 11.45
N SER A 74 -10.37 34.24 11.96
CA SER A 74 -9.46 34.52 13.09
C SER A 74 -8.18 33.73 12.94
N SER A 75 -7.13 34.14 13.68
CA SER A 75 -5.95 33.32 13.91
C SER A 75 -6.32 32.11 14.77
N THR A 76 -5.64 30.97 14.56
CA THR A 76 -6.01 29.70 15.23
C THR A 76 -4.77 28.88 15.54
N VAL A 77 -4.74 28.24 16.72
CA VAL A 77 -3.88 27.12 17.06
C VAL A 77 -4.76 25.88 17.18
N ALA A 78 -4.32 24.76 16.60
CA ALA A 78 -5.05 23.50 16.65
C ALA A 78 -4.11 22.33 16.93
N GLY A 79 -4.62 21.30 17.61
CA GLY A 79 -3.92 20.04 17.83
C GLY A 79 -4.90 18.91 18.05
N GLY A 80 -4.51 17.70 17.63
CA GLY A 80 -5.39 16.54 17.73
C GLY A 80 -4.64 15.22 17.77
N LEU A 81 -5.35 14.20 18.29
CA LEU A 81 -4.92 12.81 18.33
C LEU A 81 -5.75 12.01 17.34
N VAL A 82 -5.15 10.97 16.78
CA VAL A 82 -5.80 10.03 15.87
C VAL A 82 -5.61 8.60 16.37
N GLY A 83 -6.65 7.78 16.26
CA GLY A 83 -6.60 6.33 16.47
C GLY A 83 -7.10 5.61 15.22
N ASP A 84 -6.32 4.67 14.71
CA ASP A 84 -6.68 3.81 13.58
C ASP A 84 -6.94 2.40 14.09
N PHE A 85 -7.98 1.75 13.54
CA PHE A 85 -8.36 0.37 13.80
C PHE A 85 -8.57 -0.30 12.43
N THR A 86 -7.61 -1.12 12.02
CA THR A 86 -7.70 -1.87 10.77
C THR A 86 -8.13 -3.29 11.09
N ASN A 87 -9.33 -3.67 10.65
CA ASN A 87 -9.82 -5.04 10.65
C ASN A 87 -9.60 -5.63 9.26
N ASN A 88 -9.01 -6.82 9.21
CA ASN A 88 -8.73 -7.54 7.98
C ASN A 88 -9.27 -8.97 8.12
N GLU A 89 -10.24 -9.32 7.28
CA GLU A 89 -10.72 -10.69 7.10
C GLU A 89 -9.98 -11.30 5.91
N ALA A 90 -9.13 -12.32 6.17
CA ALA A 90 -8.21 -12.87 5.20
C ALA A 90 -8.44 -14.38 5.00
N GLN A 91 -8.36 -14.86 3.75
CA GLN A 91 -8.55 -16.27 3.40
C GLN A 91 -7.54 -16.73 2.35
N LEU A 92 -6.85 -17.84 2.65
CA LEU A 92 -5.93 -18.48 1.68
C LEU A 92 -6.72 -19.10 0.53
N VAL A 93 -6.30 -18.79 -0.70
CA VAL A 93 -6.95 -19.29 -1.94
C VAL A 93 -5.89 -19.86 -2.89
N ALA A 94 -6.01 -21.14 -3.20
CA ALA A 94 -5.18 -21.81 -4.21
C ALA A 94 -5.92 -22.98 -4.82
N PRO A 95 -5.55 -23.44 -6.05
CA PRO A 95 -6.04 -24.68 -6.60
C PRO A 95 -5.70 -25.84 -5.67
N GLY A 96 -6.68 -26.68 -5.33
CA GLY A 96 -6.48 -27.85 -4.45
C GLY A 96 -6.35 -27.54 -2.95
N THR A 97 -6.53 -26.30 -2.55
CA THR A 97 -6.46 -25.88 -1.15
C THR A 97 -7.80 -26.16 -0.45
N GLN A 98 -7.74 -26.73 0.76
CA GLN A 98 -8.82 -26.66 1.74
C GLN A 98 -8.51 -25.50 2.69
N ALA A 99 -9.08 -24.33 2.43
CA ALA A 99 -8.93 -23.18 3.32
C ALA A 99 -9.52 -23.50 4.69
N ALA A 100 -8.85 -23.05 5.75
CA ALA A 100 -9.37 -23.18 7.12
C ALA A 100 -10.59 -22.27 7.39
N GLY A 101 -10.96 -21.44 6.42
CA GLY A 101 -11.94 -20.37 6.52
C GLY A 101 -11.28 -19.02 6.71
N PRO A 102 -12.07 -17.94 6.58
CA PRO A 102 -11.53 -16.59 6.77
C PRO A 102 -11.11 -16.37 8.23
N VAL A 103 -10.04 -15.61 8.42
CA VAL A 103 -9.48 -15.26 9.73
C VAL A 103 -9.53 -13.75 9.90
N ASP A 104 -10.22 -13.28 10.94
CA ASP A 104 -10.26 -11.87 11.32
C ASP A 104 -9.06 -11.48 12.16
N ARG A 105 -8.43 -10.36 11.81
CA ARG A 105 -7.39 -9.71 12.62
C ARG A 105 -7.62 -8.22 12.69
N THR A 106 -7.42 -7.65 13.87
CA THR A 106 -7.51 -6.20 14.10
C THR A 106 -6.17 -5.68 14.60
N GLN A 107 -5.66 -4.66 13.92
CA GLN A 107 -4.51 -3.88 14.36
C GLN A 107 -4.98 -2.47 14.74
N SER A 108 -4.46 -1.93 15.84
CA SER A 108 -4.81 -0.60 16.31
C SER A 108 -3.58 0.23 16.67
N GLY A 109 -3.65 1.54 16.44
CA GLY A 109 -2.59 2.47 16.77
C GLY A 109 -3.15 3.84 17.17
N TYR A 110 -2.49 4.50 18.12
CA TYR A 110 -2.82 5.87 18.56
C TYR A 110 -1.61 6.76 18.37
N ARG A 111 -1.82 7.94 17.76
CA ARG A 111 -0.71 8.84 17.39
C ARG A 111 -1.17 10.31 17.46
N ILE A 112 -0.20 11.23 17.40
CA ILE A 112 -0.52 12.64 17.14
C ILE A 112 -1.06 12.72 15.71
N GLY A 113 -2.29 13.23 15.57
CA GLY A 113 -2.95 13.37 14.27
C GLY A 113 -2.53 14.65 13.56
N ASN A 114 -2.53 15.77 14.29
CA ASN A 114 -2.19 17.08 13.75
C ASN A 114 -1.71 18.07 14.82
N ALA A 115 -0.92 19.05 14.37
CA ALA A 115 -0.64 20.30 15.09
C ALA A 115 -0.56 21.42 14.05
N ALA A 116 -1.19 22.57 14.32
CA ALA A 116 -1.30 23.64 13.33
C ALA A 116 -1.40 25.03 13.97
N VAL A 117 -0.94 26.01 13.23
CA VAL A 117 -1.15 27.43 13.50
C VAL A 117 -1.54 28.14 12.20
N THR A 118 -2.56 29.00 12.29
CA THR A 118 -2.87 29.97 11.23
C THR A 118 -2.88 31.37 11.83
N TYR A 119 -2.32 32.30 11.08
CA TYR A 119 -2.23 33.70 11.48
C TYR A 119 -2.86 34.60 10.42
N ARG A 120 -3.95 35.28 10.79
CA ARG A 120 -4.57 36.29 9.97
C ARG A 120 -3.81 37.60 10.17
N VAL A 121 -3.06 38.02 9.16
CA VAL A 121 -2.29 39.24 9.18
C VAL A 121 -3.24 40.44 9.15
N PRO A 122 -3.13 41.41 10.07
CA PRO A 122 -3.87 42.66 9.99
C PRO A 122 -3.50 43.44 8.73
N THR A 123 -4.47 43.64 7.82
CA THR A 123 -4.30 44.35 6.55
C THR A 123 -5.31 45.50 6.45
N GLU A 124 -4.94 46.60 5.82
CA GLU A 124 -5.87 47.70 5.55
C GLU A 124 -6.88 47.40 4.48
N GLN A 125 -6.49 46.59 3.48
CA GLN A 125 -7.36 46.11 2.39
C GLN A 125 -7.08 44.64 2.10
N GLY A 126 -8.16 43.89 1.80
CA GLY A 126 -8.09 42.48 1.52
C GLY A 126 -7.77 41.63 2.75
N ARG A 127 -7.50 40.35 2.50
CA ARG A 127 -7.16 39.35 3.53
C ARG A 127 -5.82 38.71 3.19
N LEU A 128 -4.99 38.54 4.20
CA LEU A 128 -3.74 37.77 4.11
C LEU A 128 -3.70 36.83 5.31
N VAL A 129 -3.60 35.53 5.05
CA VAL A 129 -3.51 34.50 6.09
C VAL A 129 -2.30 33.63 5.81
N LEU A 130 -1.47 33.42 6.82
CA LEU A 130 -0.32 32.52 6.78
C LEU A 130 -0.64 31.31 7.65
N GLY A 131 -0.07 30.17 7.33
CA GLY A 131 -0.28 28.93 8.08
C GLY A 131 0.91 28.00 8.05
N ALA A 132 1.04 27.24 9.14
CA ALA A 132 1.94 26.11 9.24
C ALA A 132 1.20 24.96 9.94
N ALA A 133 1.36 23.75 9.45
CA ALA A 133 0.73 22.58 10.04
C ALA A 133 1.55 21.32 9.78
N ILE A 134 1.47 20.38 10.72
CA ILE A 134 1.86 18.99 10.52
C ILE A 134 0.61 18.13 10.66
N ASN A 135 0.42 17.19 9.72
CA ASN A 135 -0.70 16.27 9.71
C ASN A 135 -0.23 14.86 9.38
N ARG A 136 -0.84 13.86 10.03
CA ARG A 136 -0.73 12.47 9.61
C ARG A 136 -1.63 12.26 8.40
N THR A 137 -1.03 11.85 7.28
CA THR A 137 -1.74 11.73 6.00
C THR A 137 -2.15 10.30 5.68
N ARG A 138 -1.47 9.30 6.28
CA ARG A 138 -1.75 7.88 6.04
C ARG A 138 -1.27 6.99 7.18
N SER A 139 -1.96 5.87 7.42
CA SER A 139 -1.52 4.71 8.19
C SER A 139 -1.21 3.55 7.26
N PHE A 140 -0.15 2.80 7.55
CA PHE A 140 0.17 1.53 6.89
C PHE A 140 -0.25 0.32 7.73
N ASP A 141 -0.79 0.53 8.93
CA ASP A 141 -1.12 -0.53 9.88
C ASP A 141 -2.11 -1.54 9.25
N ARG A 142 -1.64 -2.79 9.07
CA ARG A 142 -2.40 -3.94 8.55
C ARG A 142 -1.81 -5.24 9.09
N THR A 143 -2.66 -6.17 9.53
CA THR A 143 -2.28 -7.54 9.87
C THR A 143 -3.10 -8.51 9.04
N LEU A 144 -2.43 -9.51 8.46
CA LEU A 144 -3.03 -10.58 7.68
C LEU A 144 -2.60 -11.91 8.30
N VAL A 145 -3.56 -12.81 8.53
CA VAL A 145 -3.30 -14.21 8.90
C VAL A 145 -4.23 -15.09 8.07
N ALA A 146 -3.66 -16.03 7.32
CA ALA A 146 -4.44 -16.99 6.57
C ALA A 146 -3.78 -18.37 6.65
N SER A 147 -4.56 -19.45 6.59
CA SER A 147 -4.06 -20.81 6.56
C SER A 147 -4.94 -21.76 5.77
N GLY A 148 -4.36 -22.88 5.37
CA GLY A 148 -5.08 -23.93 4.65
C GLY A 148 -4.20 -25.13 4.37
N GLN A 149 -4.80 -26.21 3.90
CA GLN A 149 -4.06 -27.39 3.45
C GLN A 149 -3.98 -27.38 1.92
N ASN A 150 -2.77 -27.54 1.37
CA ASN A 150 -2.51 -27.56 -0.06
C ASN A 150 -1.82 -28.89 -0.44
N ALA A 151 -2.43 -29.62 -1.38
CA ALA A 151 -1.90 -30.88 -1.89
C ALA A 151 -1.18 -30.75 -3.24
N LEU A 152 -1.22 -29.56 -3.88
CA LEU A 152 -0.83 -29.40 -5.27
C LEU A 152 0.38 -28.48 -5.49
N SER A 153 0.71 -27.62 -4.54
CA SER A 153 1.84 -26.70 -4.67
C SER A 153 2.45 -26.34 -3.33
N SER A 154 3.71 -25.95 -3.36
CA SER A 154 4.50 -25.47 -2.22
C SER A 154 5.28 -24.23 -2.62
N ILE A 155 5.67 -23.40 -1.66
CA ILE A 155 6.58 -22.28 -1.91
C ILE A 155 7.92 -22.78 -2.50
N THR A 156 8.32 -24.01 -2.19
CA THR A 156 9.55 -24.62 -2.71
C THR A 156 9.54 -24.75 -4.24
N ASP A 157 8.37 -24.77 -4.89
CA ASP A 157 8.25 -24.71 -6.35
C ASP A 157 8.89 -23.44 -6.95
N THR A 158 8.86 -22.34 -6.20
CA THR A 158 9.43 -21.06 -6.62
C THR A 158 10.93 -20.96 -6.43
N PHE A 159 11.51 -21.87 -5.65
CA PHE A 159 12.93 -21.90 -5.31
C PHE A 159 13.76 -22.64 -6.37
N LEU A 160 13.15 -23.51 -7.13
CA LEU A 160 13.85 -24.31 -8.12
C LEU A 160 14.56 -23.41 -9.16
N PRO A 161 15.80 -23.76 -9.56
CA PRO A 161 16.47 -23.05 -10.65
C PRO A 161 15.67 -23.22 -11.94
N GLY A 162 15.74 -22.20 -12.81
CA GLY A 162 15.13 -22.28 -14.14
C GLY A 162 15.83 -23.30 -15.03
N SER A 163 15.18 -23.66 -16.16
CA SER A 163 15.81 -24.52 -17.19
C SER A 163 16.64 -23.64 -18.17
N PRO A 164 17.89 -24.03 -18.53
CA PRO A 164 18.59 -25.24 -18.05
C PRO A 164 19.09 -25.07 -16.60
N SER A 165 19.14 -26.16 -15.86
CA SER A 165 19.70 -26.19 -14.51
C SER A 165 21.19 -25.83 -14.54
N PRO A 166 21.72 -25.14 -13.52
CA PRO A 166 23.17 -24.89 -13.42
C PRO A 166 23.91 -26.22 -13.24
N ALA A 167 25.01 -26.40 -13.96
CA ALA A 167 25.92 -27.52 -13.74
C ALA A 167 26.76 -27.27 -12.47
N PRO A 168 27.20 -28.35 -11.77
CA PRO A 168 28.13 -28.20 -10.66
C PRO A 168 29.46 -27.62 -11.17
N ASN A 169 30.07 -26.76 -10.36
CA ASN A 169 31.43 -26.26 -10.56
C ASN A 169 32.47 -27.39 -10.38
N ASP A 170 33.74 -27.15 -10.73
CA ASP A 170 34.84 -28.12 -10.58
C ASP A 170 35.04 -28.56 -9.11
N ASP A 171 34.61 -27.78 -8.12
CA ASP A 171 34.68 -28.06 -6.70
C ASP A 171 33.39 -28.69 -6.13
N GLY A 172 32.42 -28.98 -7.01
CA GLY A 172 31.12 -29.55 -6.62
C GLY A 172 30.09 -28.54 -6.09
N THR A 173 30.43 -27.26 -6.05
CA THR A 173 29.47 -26.18 -5.67
C THR A 173 28.60 -25.79 -6.85
N PHE A 174 27.50 -25.04 -6.57
CA PHE A 174 26.60 -24.48 -7.61
C PHE A 174 26.64 -22.96 -7.61
N THR A 175 26.52 -22.38 -8.79
CA THR A 175 26.32 -20.93 -8.96
C THR A 175 24.93 -20.69 -9.50
N PHE A 176 24.05 -20.11 -8.69
CA PHE A 176 22.70 -19.75 -9.08
C PHE A 176 22.62 -18.28 -9.52
N ASN A 177 21.78 -18.00 -10.50
CA ASN A 177 21.50 -16.65 -10.98
C ASN A 177 20.42 -15.92 -10.16
N ARG A 178 19.78 -16.62 -9.22
CA ARG A 178 18.74 -16.09 -8.34
C ARG A 178 19.13 -16.26 -6.88
N ARG A 179 19.13 -15.16 -6.14
CA ARG A 179 19.46 -15.16 -4.71
C ARG A 179 18.55 -16.11 -3.90
N LEU A 180 17.26 -16.12 -4.21
CA LEU A 180 16.29 -16.95 -3.50
C LEU A 180 16.58 -18.46 -3.69
N THR A 181 16.99 -18.87 -4.90
CA THR A 181 17.42 -20.25 -5.18
C THR A 181 18.68 -20.61 -4.37
N THR A 182 19.65 -19.68 -4.26
CA THR A 182 20.84 -19.90 -3.42
C THR A 182 20.47 -20.10 -1.98
N LEU A 183 19.63 -19.22 -1.41
CA LEU A 183 19.19 -19.35 -0.01
C LEU A 183 18.41 -20.64 0.24
N ALA A 184 17.55 -21.05 -0.69
CA ALA A 184 16.77 -22.27 -0.58
C ALA A 184 17.66 -23.54 -0.64
N PHE A 185 18.70 -23.52 -1.48
CA PHE A 185 19.69 -24.60 -1.52
C PHE A 185 20.51 -24.66 -0.23
N ASP A 186 21.02 -23.53 0.24
CA ASP A 186 21.80 -23.45 1.48
C ASP A 186 20.97 -23.84 2.73
N ALA A 187 19.65 -23.61 2.68
CA ALA A 187 18.72 -24.01 3.73
C ALA A 187 18.16 -25.44 3.57
N GLY A 188 18.59 -26.18 2.55
CA GLY A 188 18.11 -27.53 2.29
C GLY A 188 16.62 -27.61 1.88
N ALA A 189 16.02 -26.51 1.44
CA ALA A 189 14.65 -26.52 0.90
C ALA A 189 14.58 -27.09 -0.53
N ILE A 190 15.68 -27.04 -1.26
CA ILE A 190 15.93 -27.73 -2.52
C ILE A 190 17.30 -28.42 -2.47
N GLU A 191 17.45 -29.52 -3.23
CA GLU A 191 18.68 -30.31 -3.29
C GLU A 191 18.96 -30.77 -4.71
N PHE A 192 20.25 -31.03 -5.04
CA PHE A 192 20.66 -31.60 -6.32
C PHE A 192 20.46 -33.11 -6.33
N ASP A 193 19.75 -33.62 -7.35
CA ASP A 193 19.52 -35.07 -7.53
C ASP A 193 20.38 -35.60 -8.71
N PRO A 194 21.55 -36.19 -8.45
CA PRO A 194 22.43 -36.69 -9.49
C PRO A 194 21.82 -37.82 -10.31
N THR A 195 20.74 -38.46 -9.84
CA THR A 195 20.04 -39.51 -10.61
C THR A 195 19.21 -38.97 -11.75
N ARG A 196 18.96 -37.65 -11.74
CA ARG A 196 18.24 -36.91 -12.78
C ARG A 196 19.14 -36.17 -13.76
N ALA A 197 20.47 -36.32 -13.64
CA ALA A 197 21.44 -35.58 -14.44
C ALA A 197 21.31 -35.77 -15.98
N ASP A 198 20.54 -36.79 -16.40
CA ASP A 198 20.22 -37.03 -17.83
C ASP A 198 18.92 -36.31 -18.27
N SER A 199 18.22 -35.59 -17.37
CA SER A 199 17.00 -34.83 -17.67
C SER A 199 17.36 -33.39 -18.00
N PRO A 200 17.15 -32.90 -19.23
CA PRO A 200 17.57 -31.56 -19.62
C PRO A 200 16.76 -30.43 -18.99
N SER A 201 15.81 -30.72 -18.10
CA SER A 201 14.87 -29.72 -17.60
C SER A 201 15.06 -29.30 -16.15
N ASN A 202 15.46 -30.17 -15.22
CA ASN A 202 15.72 -29.80 -13.84
C ASN A 202 16.32 -30.95 -13.04
N ASP A 203 17.58 -30.79 -12.62
CA ASP A 203 18.33 -31.76 -11.82
C ASP A 203 18.20 -31.50 -10.30
N PHE A 204 17.32 -30.57 -9.93
CA PHE A 204 17.03 -30.22 -8.52
C PHE A 204 15.67 -30.78 -8.10
N ILE A 205 15.63 -31.25 -6.87
CA ILE A 205 14.42 -31.69 -6.17
C ILE A 205 14.12 -30.74 -5.02
N GLN A 206 12.87 -30.68 -4.62
CA GLN A 206 12.38 -29.86 -3.53
C GLN A 206 11.97 -30.73 -2.32
N ALA A 207 12.08 -30.16 -1.12
CA ALA A 207 11.74 -30.83 0.13
C ALA A 207 10.26 -31.23 0.16
N VAL A 208 9.37 -30.34 -0.28
CA VAL A 208 7.95 -30.63 -0.44
C VAL A 208 7.67 -31.06 -1.86
N ARG A 209 7.06 -32.24 -2.03
CA ARG A 209 6.72 -32.79 -3.34
C ARG A 209 5.23 -32.65 -3.61
N PRO A 210 4.80 -31.82 -4.58
CA PRO A 210 3.42 -31.73 -4.98
C PRO A 210 2.83 -33.10 -5.37
N GLY A 211 1.62 -33.40 -4.86
CA GLY A 211 0.90 -34.64 -5.14
C GLY A 211 1.26 -35.84 -4.27
N GLN A 212 2.19 -35.74 -3.33
CA GLN A 212 2.48 -36.80 -2.35
C GLN A 212 1.66 -36.72 -1.07
N GLY A 213 0.96 -35.62 -0.86
CA GLY A 213 0.10 -35.38 0.29
C GLY A 213 -0.15 -33.87 0.44
N ALA A 214 -1.07 -33.52 1.34
CA ALA A 214 -1.34 -32.12 1.64
C ALA A 214 -0.44 -31.68 2.78
N ILE A 215 0.15 -30.49 2.62
CA ILE A 215 0.86 -29.75 3.67
C ILE A 215 -0.04 -28.65 4.22
N GLU A 216 0.13 -28.29 5.47
CA GLU A 216 -0.47 -27.11 6.06
C GLU A 216 0.36 -25.89 5.66
N GLN A 217 -0.30 -24.87 5.11
CA GLN A 217 0.30 -23.60 4.75
C GLN A 217 -0.29 -22.50 5.61
N ARG A 218 0.56 -21.60 6.09
CA ARG A 218 0.19 -20.45 6.89
C ARG A 218 0.92 -19.22 6.43
N GLU A 219 0.17 -18.13 6.23
CA GLU A 219 0.66 -16.79 5.97
C GLU A 219 0.40 -15.91 7.19
N ASP A 220 1.42 -15.23 7.70
CA ASP A 220 1.33 -14.27 8.79
C ASP A 220 2.11 -13.02 8.39
N LEU A 221 1.42 -11.88 8.27
CA LEU A 221 1.99 -10.65 7.77
C LEU A 221 1.53 -9.47 8.62
N ILE A 222 2.48 -8.61 8.98
CA ILE A 222 2.25 -7.38 9.73
C ILE A 222 2.89 -6.23 8.98
N GLU A 223 2.07 -5.24 8.62
CA GLU A 223 2.54 -3.95 8.15
C GLU A 223 2.29 -2.90 9.22
N SER A 224 3.22 -1.95 9.34
CA SER A 224 3.09 -0.84 10.29
C SER A 224 3.79 0.42 9.79
N GLY A 225 3.51 1.56 10.46
CA GLY A 225 4.08 2.84 10.10
C GLY A 225 3.04 3.83 9.62
N GLY A 226 3.50 4.83 8.87
CA GLY A 226 2.62 5.86 8.31
C GLY A 226 3.36 7.09 7.86
N MET A 227 2.61 8.01 7.29
CA MET A 227 3.15 9.23 6.70
C MET A 227 2.61 10.47 7.38
N TYR A 228 3.48 11.46 7.49
CA TYR A 228 3.19 12.81 7.93
C TYR A 228 3.56 13.82 6.85
N GLU A 229 2.88 14.94 6.86
CA GLU A 229 3.17 16.07 6.01
C GLU A 229 3.25 17.34 6.85
N SER A 230 4.39 18.05 6.77
CA SER A 230 4.57 19.41 7.27
C SER A 230 4.33 20.37 6.12
N SER A 231 3.33 21.24 6.28
CA SER A 231 2.90 22.19 5.26
C SER A 231 3.05 23.62 5.74
N PHE A 232 3.61 24.49 4.89
CA PHE A 232 3.82 25.93 5.14
C PHE A 232 3.26 26.72 3.96
N GLY A 233 2.37 27.66 4.22
CA GLY A 233 1.74 28.37 3.11
C GLY A 233 0.92 29.57 3.56
N GLY A 234 0.17 30.11 2.61
CA GLY A 234 -0.71 31.23 2.85
C GLY A 234 -1.68 31.48 1.73
N ALA A 235 -2.62 32.38 1.99
CA ALA A 235 -3.60 32.88 1.02
C ALA A 235 -3.73 34.39 1.08
N ILE A 236 -3.96 34.97 -0.08
CA ILE A 236 -4.18 36.42 -0.25
C ILE A 236 -5.46 36.66 -1.03
N GLU A 237 -6.24 37.66 -0.61
CA GLU A 237 -7.37 38.19 -1.35
C GLU A 237 -6.88 39.16 -2.44
N ILE A 238 -7.10 38.78 -3.70
CA ILE A 238 -6.66 39.57 -4.87
C ILE A 238 -7.75 40.47 -5.46
N ALA A 239 -9.02 40.14 -5.18
CA ALA A 239 -10.20 40.90 -5.51
C ALA A 239 -11.27 40.58 -4.44
N PRO A 240 -12.34 41.38 -4.29
CA PRO A 240 -13.40 41.07 -3.35
C PRO A 240 -13.87 39.61 -3.50
N ASP A 241 -13.78 38.83 -2.40
CA ASP A 241 -14.18 37.42 -2.34
C ASP A 241 -13.48 36.49 -3.35
N VAL A 242 -12.26 36.83 -3.81
CA VAL A 242 -11.40 35.99 -4.63
C VAL A 242 -10.05 35.80 -3.94
N MET A 243 -9.74 34.56 -3.58
CA MET A 243 -8.54 34.13 -2.87
C MET A 243 -7.60 33.37 -3.79
N LEU A 244 -6.31 33.64 -3.72
CA LEU A 244 -5.24 32.79 -4.22
C LEU A 244 -4.40 32.29 -3.07
N GLY A 245 -3.87 31.08 -3.18
CA GLY A 245 -3.03 30.49 -2.15
C GLY A 245 -1.96 29.56 -2.68
N GLY A 246 -0.92 29.37 -1.86
CA GLY A 246 0.16 28.45 -2.14
C GLY A 246 0.68 27.80 -0.86
N THR A 247 1.11 26.53 -0.97
CA THR A 247 1.69 25.74 0.10
C THR A 247 2.94 25.02 -0.42
N PHE A 248 4.02 25.09 0.33
CA PHE A 248 5.15 24.19 0.23
C PHE A 248 4.98 23.07 1.27
N LEU A 249 5.32 21.84 0.92
CA LEU A 249 5.19 20.70 1.80
C LEU A 249 6.49 19.89 1.88
N VAL A 250 6.72 19.34 3.07
CA VAL A 250 7.71 18.30 3.34
C VAL A 250 6.97 17.11 3.91
N ALA A 251 7.03 15.99 3.23
CA ALA A 251 6.44 14.74 3.67
C ALA A 251 7.54 13.82 4.22
N PHE A 252 7.23 13.04 5.26
CA PHE A 252 8.13 12.07 5.84
C PHE A 252 7.34 10.93 6.49
N GLY A 253 7.97 9.79 6.63
CA GLY A 253 7.33 8.62 7.21
C GLY A 253 8.23 7.42 7.29
N SER A 254 7.69 6.34 7.85
CA SER A 254 8.34 5.03 7.89
C SER A 254 7.35 3.94 7.54
N TYR A 255 7.87 2.84 7.04
CA TYR A 255 7.13 1.64 6.71
C TYR A 255 7.91 0.42 7.17
N THR A 256 7.21 -0.52 7.79
CA THR A 256 7.75 -1.82 8.18
C THR A 256 6.82 -2.91 7.66
N PHE A 257 7.41 -3.94 7.08
CA PHE A 257 6.75 -5.15 6.61
C PHE A 257 7.47 -6.35 7.21
N ASP A 258 6.76 -7.13 8.00
CA ASP A 258 7.23 -8.38 8.56
C ASP A 258 6.32 -9.51 8.06
N ARG A 259 6.90 -10.50 7.40
CA ARG A 259 6.20 -11.66 6.85
C ARG A 259 6.83 -12.94 7.33
N ILE A 260 5.98 -13.87 7.78
CA ILE A 260 6.34 -15.26 8.09
C ILE A 260 5.37 -16.15 7.30
N TYR A 261 5.93 -16.93 6.40
CA TYR A 261 5.21 -17.98 5.70
C TYR A 261 5.72 -19.35 6.17
N GLU A 262 4.80 -20.24 6.50
CA GLU A 262 5.12 -21.57 7.04
C GLU A 262 4.47 -22.66 6.21
N GLU A 263 5.21 -23.75 5.97
CA GLU A 263 4.70 -25.02 5.48
C GLU A 263 5.03 -26.11 6.48
N VAL A 264 4.03 -26.93 6.86
CA VAL A 264 4.20 -28.00 7.85
C VAL A 264 3.62 -29.30 7.33
N ASP A 265 4.38 -30.39 7.41
CA ASP A 265 3.93 -31.75 7.12
C ASP A 265 3.16 -32.36 8.30
N ALA A 266 2.03 -31.72 8.66
CA ALA A 266 1.23 -32.11 9.84
C ALA A 266 0.71 -33.58 9.77
N ASN A 267 0.71 -34.19 8.61
CA ASN A 267 0.24 -35.56 8.39
C ASN A 267 1.39 -36.56 8.21
N ASN A 268 2.63 -36.10 8.27
CA ASN A 268 3.84 -36.91 8.15
C ASN A 268 3.87 -37.74 6.84
N VAL A 269 3.57 -37.06 5.70
CA VAL A 269 3.49 -37.71 4.37
C VAL A 269 4.77 -37.52 3.54
N HIS A 270 5.66 -36.60 3.92
CA HIS A 270 6.93 -36.31 3.26
C HIS A 270 8.13 -36.92 3.99
N THR A 271 7.97 -38.12 4.57
CA THR A 271 8.95 -38.83 5.41
C THR A 271 9.92 -39.68 4.61
N GLY A 272 11.00 -40.09 5.28
CA GLY A 272 11.98 -41.07 4.82
C GLY A 272 12.98 -40.52 3.81
N SER A 273 13.85 -41.41 3.30
CA SER A 273 14.96 -41.08 2.39
C SER A 273 14.54 -40.66 0.97
N ALA A 274 13.30 -40.30 0.80
CA ALA A 274 12.83 -39.74 -0.48
C ALA A 274 13.35 -38.30 -0.71
N TYR A 275 13.75 -37.63 0.38
CA TYR A 275 14.42 -36.34 0.38
C TYR A 275 15.49 -36.32 1.47
N ASP A 276 16.76 -36.47 1.05
CA ASP A 276 17.93 -36.46 1.93
C ASP A 276 18.83 -35.30 1.56
N VAL A 277 19.28 -34.53 2.54
CA VAL A 277 20.33 -33.52 2.39
C VAL A 277 21.60 -34.06 3.01
N ILE A 278 22.66 -34.19 2.21
CA ILE A 278 23.96 -34.69 2.65
C ILE A 278 24.88 -33.51 2.94
N LEU A 279 25.24 -33.33 4.21
CA LEU A 279 26.13 -32.25 4.62
C LEU A 279 27.59 -32.58 4.30
N GLY A 280 28.44 -31.54 4.21
CA GLY A 280 29.86 -31.68 3.86
C GLY A 280 30.68 -32.54 4.81
N ASP A 281 30.21 -32.81 6.03
CA ASP A 281 30.80 -33.73 7.02
C ASP A 281 30.26 -35.18 6.91
N GLY A 282 29.32 -35.40 5.96
CA GLY A 282 28.67 -36.69 5.72
C GLY A 282 27.46 -36.98 6.62
N ALA A 283 27.01 -36.02 7.43
CA ALA A 283 25.73 -36.12 8.12
C ALA A 283 24.56 -36.04 7.12
N VAL A 284 23.49 -36.78 7.42
CA VAL A 284 22.29 -36.81 6.55
C VAL A 284 21.12 -36.25 7.34
N LEU A 285 20.40 -35.33 6.73
CA LEU A 285 19.12 -34.83 7.18
C LEU A 285 18.05 -35.47 6.29
N SER A 286 17.06 -36.12 6.89
CA SER A 286 16.07 -36.92 6.17
C SER A 286 14.64 -36.51 6.47
N GLY A 287 13.80 -36.61 5.47
CA GLY A 287 12.38 -36.29 5.55
C GLY A 287 12.13 -34.77 5.68
N PHE A 288 10.94 -34.34 5.42
CA PHE A 288 10.53 -32.94 5.57
C PHE A 288 9.50 -32.82 6.70
N ASP A 289 9.78 -31.98 7.70
CA ASP A 289 8.86 -31.69 8.82
C ASP A 289 8.20 -30.31 8.62
N ALA A 290 9.01 -29.25 8.44
CA ALA A 290 8.49 -27.91 8.24
C ALA A 290 9.47 -27.01 7.47
N LEU A 291 8.95 -25.91 6.92
CA LEU A 291 9.71 -24.83 6.34
C LEU A 291 9.16 -23.49 6.80
N THR A 292 10.06 -22.59 7.19
CA THR A 292 9.75 -21.20 7.50
C THR A 292 10.45 -20.29 6.49
N PHE A 293 9.67 -19.40 5.84
CA PHE A 293 10.16 -18.36 4.95
C PHE A 293 9.83 -17.00 5.55
N GLU A 294 10.85 -16.26 5.93
CA GLU A 294 10.73 -14.96 6.57
C GLU A 294 11.21 -13.84 5.64
N GLN A 295 10.45 -12.75 5.60
CA GLN A 295 10.84 -11.52 4.91
C GLN A 295 10.61 -10.33 5.83
N ARG A 296 11.54 -9.37 5.78
CA ARG A 296 11.44 -8.10 6.49
C ARG A 296 11.85 -6.96 5.59
N ILE A 297 11.07 -5.87 5.64
CA ILE A 297 11.36 -4.60 4.97
C ILE A 297 11.19 -3.50 6.00
N GLU A 298 12.17 -2.59 6.10
CA GLU A 298 12.10 -1.37 6.87
C GLU A 298 12.48 -0.20 5.94
N ALA A 299 11.60 0.79 5.81
CA ALA A 299 11.83 1.94 4.93
C ALA A 299 11.56 3.26 5.65
N ASP A 300 12.47 4.21 5.45
CA ASP A 300 12.30 5.61 5.83
C ASP A 300 12.17 6.48 4.58
N LEU A 301 11.21 7.40 4.64
CA LEU A 301 10.85 8.24 3.48
C LEU A 301 10.93 9.72 3.84
N THR A 302 11.46 10.51 2.92
CA THR A 302 11.40 11.97 2.97
C THR A 302 11.12 12.51 1.58
N GLY A 303 10.20 13.48 1.47
CA GLY A 303 9.84 14.04 0.17
C GLY A 303 9.38 15.50 0.27
N PHE A 304 9.27 16.15 -0.88
CA PHE A 304 8.82 17.53 -1.00
C PHE A 304 7.92 17.75 -2.20
N GLY A 305 7.07 18.76 -2.08
CA GLY A 305 6.12 19.14 -3.14
C GLY A 305 5.49 20.50 -2.86
N ALA A 306 4.51 20.87 -3.67
CA ALA A 306 3.79 22.13 -3.51
C ALA A 306 2.32 21.99 -3.92
N ARG A 307 1.48 22.90 -3.41
CA ARG A 307 0.07 23.07 -3.82
C ARG A 307 -0.21 24.52 -4.11
N PHE A 308 -1.07 24.75 -5.09
CA PHE A 308 -1.58 26.04 -5.48
C PHE A 308 -3.08 25.97 -5.62
N GLY A 309 -3.76 27.08 -5.34
CA GLY A 309 -5.19 27.09 -5.48
C GLY A 309 -5.81 28.47 -5.59
N ALA A 310 -7.04 28.45 -6.05
CA ALA A 310 -7.90 29.61 -6.09
C ALA A 310 -9.27 29.26 -5.49
N SER A 311 -9.91 30.21 -4.82
CA SER A 311 -11.26 30.08 -4.28
C SER A 311 -11.99 31.41 -4.43
N ALA A 312 -13.29 31.35 -4.74
CA ALA A 312 -14.10 32.54 -4.91
C ALA A 312 -15.53 32.30 -4.37
N LYS A 313 -16.17 33.40 -3.96
CA LYS A 313 -17.61 33.45 -3.62
C LYS A 313 -18.33 34.33 -4.64
N PRO A 314 -18.66 33.77 -5.83
CA PRO A 314 -19.23 34.58 -6.94
C PRO A 314 -20.61 35.16 -6.65
N ILE A 315 -21.39 34.47 -5.83
CA ILE A 315 -22.71 34.89 -5.33
C ILE A 315 -22.96 34.27 -3.96
N ASP A 316 -23.74 34.92 -3.11
CA ASP A 316 -24.32 34.27 -1.95
C ASP A 316 -25.41 33.27 -2.42
N PRO A 317 -25.41 32.01 -1.94
CA PRO A 317 -24.57 31.38 -0.90
C PRO A 317 -23.48 30.44 -1.45
N LEU A 318 -23.01 30.62 -2.70
CA LEU A 318 -22.11 29.71 -3.40
C LEU A 318 -20.64 30.09 -3.23
N ARG A 319 -19.81 29.15 -2.78
CA ARG A 319 -18.34 29.21 -2.83
C ARG A 319 -17.82 28.14 -3.78
N VAL A 320 -16.84 28.45 -4.61
CA VAL A 320 -16.21 27.52 -5.55
C VAL A 320 -14.70 27.60 -5.44
N GLY A 321 -14.01 26.51 -5.77
CA GLY A 321 -12.56 26.47 -5.74
C GLY A 321 -11.95 25.47 -6.71
N VAL A 322 -10.69 25.71 -7.03
CA VAL A 322 -9.83 24.81 -7.79
C VAL A 322 -8.48 24.73 -7.12
N SER A 323 -7.84 23.56 -7.18
CA SER A 323 -6.48 23.39 -6.69
C SER A 323 -5.66 22.46 -7.59
N PHE A 324 -4.35 22.67 -7.55
CA PHE A 324 -3.36 21.87 -8.24
C PHE A 324 -2.28 21.44 -7.22
N ALA A 325 -2.03 20.15 -7.11
CA ALA A 325 -0.91 19.61 -6.35
C ALA A 325 0.15 19.08 -7.33
N THR A 326 1.38 19.54 -7.16
CA THR A 326 2.53 19.00 -7.91
C THR A 326 2.77 17.55 -7.49
N PRO A 327 3.52 16.76 -8.27
CA PRO A 327 4.16 15.57 -7.75
C PRO A 327 4.91 15.86 -6.45
N THR A 328 4.89 14.90 -5.53
CA THR A 328 5.81 14.84 -4.38
C THR A 328 6.95 13.91 -4.77
N TYR A 329 8.18 14.37 -4.57
CA TYR A 329 9.38 13.62 -4.85
C TYR A 329 9.89 13.05 -3.53
N TYR A 330 9.83 11.72 -3.39
CA TYR A 330 10.31 10.99 -2.21
C TYR A 330 11.65 10.36 -2.50
N THR A 331 12.58 10.46 -1.55
CA THR A 331 13.72 9.56 -1.40
C THR A 331 13.35 8.52 -0.36
N VAL A 332 13.55 7.26 -0.68
CA VAL A 332 13.25 6.11 0.17
C VAL A 332 14.55 5.38 0.45
N ASN A 333 14.88 5.23 1.73
CA ASN A 333 15.98 4.40 2.20
C ASN A 333 15.37 3.13 2.82
N GLU A 334 15.70 1.99 2.24
CA GLU A 334 15.09 0.71 2.58
C GLU A 334 16.15 -0.31 2.98
N THR A 335 15.86 -1.03 4.05
CA THR A 335 16.60 -2.22 4.45
C THR A 335 15.68 -3.42 4.29
N PHE A 336 16.15 -4.46 3.60
CA PHE A 336 15.37 -5.68 3.47
C PHE A 336 16.21 -6.94 3.66
N GLY A 337 15.53 -8.04 3.99
CA GLY A 337 16.16 -9.32 4.12
C GLY A 337 15.18 -10.48 4.00
N THR A 338 15.76 -11.65 3.72
CA THR A 338 15.03 -12.91 3.60
C THR A 338 15.80 -13.99 4.33
N ARG A 339 15.08 -14.82 5.08
CA ARG A 339 15.60 -16.01 5.74
C ARG A 339 14.72 -17.21 5.41
N ILE A 340 15.35 -18.35 5.16
CA ILE A 340 14.69 -19.65 4.99
C ILE A 340 15.26 -20.59 6.03
N GLU A 341 14.38 -21.37 6.68
CA GLU A 341 14.77 -22.46 7.57
C GLU A 341 13.91 -23.68 7.24
N THR A 342 14.58 -24.81 6.99
CA THR A 342 13.94 -26.10 6.73
C THR A 342 14.22 -27.03 7.89
N PHE A 343 13.17 -27.64 8.42
CA PHE A 343 13.20 -28.63 9.51
C PHE A 343 13.00 -30.01 8.91
N PHE A 344 13.75 -30.98 9.43
CA PHE A 344 13.74 -32.36 8.95
C PHE A 344 13.28 -33.30 10.06
N ASP A 345 12.63 -34.41 9.69
CA ASP A 345 12.22 -35.46 10.63
C ASP A 345 13.41 -36.01 11.40
N GLU A 346 14.55 -36.19 10.71
CA GLU A 346 15.80 -36.68 11.30
C GLU A 346 16.97 -35.73 10.98
N GLY A 347 17.76 -35.39 11.99
CA GLY A 347 19.00 -34.63 11.82
C GLY A 347 18.93 -33.15 12.19
N GLY A 348 17.76 -32.55 12.34
CA GLY A 348 17.60 -31.17 12.79
C GLY A 348 17.12 -30.18 11.73
N SER A 349 17.69 -28.96 11.65
CA SER A 349 17.29 -27.92 10.69
C SER A 349 18.49 -27.28 10.00
N LEU A 350 18.25 -26.70 8.84
CA LEU A 350 19.17 -25.81 8.12
C LEU A 350 18.54 -24.45 7.90
N ALA A 351 19.31 -23.38 8.10
CA ALA A 351 18.86 -22.02 7.88
C ALA A 351 19.84 -21.23 7.03
N ALA A 352 19.32 -20.40 6.12
CA ALA A 352 20.09 -19.50 5.27
C ALA A 352 19.45 -18.11 5.18
N GLY A 353 20.27 -17.09 4.98
CA GLY A 353 19.84 -15.71 4.85
C GLY A 353 19.78 -14.96 6.18
N ARG A 354 19.46 -13.66 6.09
CA ARG A 354 19.34 -12.73 7.22
C ARG A 354 18.27 -11.68 6.88
N LEU A 355 17.61 -11.15 7.92
CA LEU A 355 16.52 -10.18 7.76
C LEU A 355 16.99 -8.71 7.62
N ASP A 356 18.28 -8.44 7.75
CA ASP A 356 18.85 -7.08 7.81
C ASP A 356 20.10 -6.90 6.92
N ASN A 357 20.17 -7.57 5.77
CA ASN A 357 21.44 -7.71 5.05
C ASN A 357 21.54 -6.97 3.71
N SER A 358 20.54 -6.20 3.32
CA SER A 358 20.55 -5.44 2.08
C SER A 358 19.97 -4.05 2.28
N GLU A 359 20.72 -3.03 1.85
CA GLU A 359 20.30 -1.64 1.81
C GLU A 359 20.01 -1.24 0.37
N PHE A 360 18.96 -0.46 0.16
CA PHE A 360 18.54 0.00 -1.15
C PHE A 360 17.97 1.41 -1.06
N GLU A 361 18.43 2.32 -1.92
CA GLU A 361 17.90 3.67 -2.05
C GLU A 361 17.21 3.82 -3.40
N TYR A 362 16.04 4.44 -3.40
CA TYR A 362 15.29 4.73 -4.62
C TYR A 362 14.44 5.98 -4.47
N GLU A 363 13.98 6.52 -5.59
CA GLU A 363 13.10 7.68 -5.63
C GLU A 363 11.71 7.31 -6.14
N VAL A 364 10.68 7.89 -5.50
CA VAL A 364 9.28 7.79 -5.94
C VAL A 364 8.74 9.18 -6.24
N ARG A 365 8.22 9.37 -7.45
CA ARG A 365 7.51 10.57 -7.86
C ARG A 365 6.02 10.28 -7.91
N THR A 366 5.22 10.93 -7.03
CA THR A 366 3.77 10.73 -7.02
C THR A 366 3.10 11.39 -8.24
N PRO A 367 1.85 10.98 -8.59
CA PRO A 367 1.10 11.66 -9.64
C PRO A 367 0.77 13.10 -9.26
N TRP A 368 0.63 13.97 -10.27
CA TRP A 368 0.01 15.27 -10.09
C TRP A 368 -1.51 15.13 -9.87
N ARG A 369 -2.13 16.13 -9.24
CA ARG A 369 -3.56 16.13 -8.93
C ARG A 369 -4.18 17.49 -9.22
N VAL A 370 -5.38 17.48 -9.83
CA VAL A 370 -6.21 18.67 -10.04
C VAL A 370 -7.55 18.44 -9.39
N SER A 371 -8.00 19.40 -8.59
CA SER A 371 -9.28 19.30 -7.90
C SER A 371 -10.16 20.51 -8.19
N ALA A 372 -11.48 20.27 -8.23
CA ALA A 372 -12.51 21.30 -8.29
C ALA A 372 -13.59 21.00 -7.25
N GLY A 373 -14.13 22.03 -6.61
CA GLY A 373 -15.14 21.86 -5.56
C GLY A 373 -16.06 23.05 -5.41
N ALA A 374 -17.20 22.79 -4.80
CA ALA A 374 -18.23 23.80 -4.49
C ALA A 374 -18.82 23.55 -3.10
N GLU A 375 -19.26 24.64 -2.48
CA GLU A 375 -19.98 24.66 -1.20
C GLU A 375 -21.16 25.60 -1.29
N PHE A 376 -22.29 25.15 -0.74
CA PHE A 376 -23.56 25.89 -0.66
C PHE A 376 -23.95 26.08 0.79
N GLU A 377 -24.05 27.32 1.26
CA GLU A 377 -24.46 27.70 2.63
C GLU A 377 -25.95 28.05 2.65
N ILE A 378 -26.81 27.20 3.23
CA ILE A 378 -28.27 27.40 3.25
C ILE A 378 -28.74 27.48 4.72
N GLY A 379 -28.63 28.67 5.30
CA GLY A 379 -28.99 28.88 6.71
C GLY A 379 -28.08 28.06 7.64
N PRO A 380 -28.62 27.08 8.42
CA PRO A 380 -27.81 26.23 9.29
C PRO A 380 -27.15 25.04 8.57
N LEU A 381 -27.45 24.83 7.28
CA LEU A 381 -27.01 23.68 6.50
C LEU A 381 -25.99 24.13 5.45
N ASP A 382 -24.80 23.49 5.44
CA ASP A 382 -23.84 23.60 4.37
C ASP A 382 -23.75 22.28 3.62
N LEU A 383 -23.80 22.33 2.31
CA LEU A 383 -23.62 21.21 1.40
C LEU A 383 -22.36 21.44 0.59
N ALA A 384 -21.46 20.46 0.55
CA ALA A 384 -20.22 20.59 -0.20
C ALA A 384 -19.93 19.34 -1.01
N GLY A 385 -19.19 19.53 -2.10
CA GLY A 385 -18.68 18.44 -2.92
C GLY A 385 -17.42 18.83 -3.67
N SER A 386 -16.57 17.82 -3.94
CA SER A 386 -15.35 18.00 -4.70
C SER A 386 -15.05 16.78 -5.57
N LEU A 387 -14.38 17.04 -6.69
CA LEU A 387 -13.80 16.05 -7.59
C LEU A 387 -12.29 16.27 -7.66
N GLU A 388 -11.52 15.18 -7.65
CA GLU A 388 -10.06 15.20 -7.79
C GLU A 388 -9.67 14.26 -8.94
N VAL A 389 -9.06 14.79 -9.97
CA VAL A 389 -8.47 14.03 -11.09
C VAL A 389 -7.02 13.70 -10.75
N VAL A 390 -6.66 12.42 -10.85
CA VAL A 390 -5.32 11.90 -10.62
C VAL A 390 -4.87 11.13 -11.86
N ASP A 391 -3.77 11.54 -12.46
CA ASP A 391 -3.16 10.83 -13.59
C ASP A 391 -2.04 9.92 -13.09
N TRP A 392 -2.38 8.68 -12.85
CA TRP A 392 -1.46 7.68 -12.29
C TRP A 392 -0.36 7.26 -13.27
N SER A 393 -0.53 7.48 -14.58
CA SER A 393 0.51 7.23 -15.57
C SER A 393 1.73 8.16 -15.42
N THR A 394 1.59 9.24 -14.63
CA THR A 394 2.68 10.17 -14.31
C THR A 394 3.47 9.81 -13.05
N LEU A 395 3.08 8.74 -12.37
CA LEU A 395 3.85 8.15 -11.28
C LEU A 395 5.24 7.75 -11.80
N GLY A 396 6.27 7.82 -10.99
CA GLY A 396 7.64 7.48 -11.41
C GLY A 396 8.39 6.74 -10.31
N PHE A 397 9.27 5.88 -10.75
CA PHE A 397 10.22 5.14 -9.92
C PHE A 397 11.61 5.29 -10.54
N THR A 398 12.62 5.54 -9.73
CA THR A 398 14.02 5.66 -10.17
C THR A 398 14.91 4.92 -9.19
N ALA A 399 15.78 4.05 -9.69
CA ALA A 399 16.72 3.27 -8.90
C ALA A 399 17.99 2.98 -9.69
N ASP A 400 19.06 2.57 -9.02
CA ASP A 400 20.31 2.15 -9.66
C ASP A 400 20.14 0.89 -10.51
N ASP A 401 19.19 0.00 -10.16
CA ASP A 401 18.83 -1.15 -10.98
C ASP A 401 17.89 -0.74 -12.13
N LEU A 402 18.50 -0.52 -13.30
CA LEU A 402 17.79 -0.14 -14.53
C LEU A 402 16.80 -1.20 -15.04
N SER A 403 16.94 -2.47 -14.65
CA SER A 403 16.00 -3.52 -15.05
C SER A 403 14.70 -3.40 -14.23
N LEU A 404 14.84 -3.23 -12.94
CA LEU A 404 13.73 -3.00 -12.02
C LEU A 404 12.98 -1.69 -12.36
N GLU A 405 13.72 -0.60 -12.62
CA GLU A 405 13.12 0.69 -13.04
C GLU A 405 12.26 0.51 -14.29
N ARG A 406 12.75 -0.18 -15.32
CA ARG A 406 11.99 -0.42 -16.56
C ARG A 406 10.75 -1.27 -16.34
N ASP A 407 10.84 -2.29 -15.49
CA ASP A 407 9.71 -3.19 -15.21
C ASP A 407 8.60 -2.46 -14.48
N ILE A 408 8.94 -1.63 -13.48
CA ILE A 408 7.97 -0.78 -12.76
C ILE A 408 7.39 0.29 -13.70
N ASP A 409 8.22 0.99 -14.48
CA ASP A 409 7.78 1.99 -15.45
C ASP A 409 6.83 1.42 -16.51
N GLN A 410 7.03 0.16 -16.93
CA GLN A 410 6.11 -0.50 -17.85
C GLN A 410 4.75 -0.75 -17.21
N GLN A 411 4.72 -1.13 -15.95
CA GLN A 411 3.49 -1.33 -15.20
C GLN A 411 2.77 0.00 -14.95
N VAL A 412 3.50 1.06 -14.58
CA VAL A 412 2.97 2.42 -14.38
C VAL A 412 2.27 2.94 -15.63
N ARG A 413 2.80 2.70 -16.82
CA ARG A 413 2.20 3.14 -18.10
C ARG A 413 0.82 2.54 -18.37
N ASN A 414 0.46 1.46 -17.70
CA ASN A 414 -0.83 0.79 -17.82
C ASN A 414 -1.86 1.27 -16.78
N LEU A 415 -1.50 2.26 -15.96
CA LEU A 415 -2.40 2.81 -14.95
C LEU A 415 -3.34 3.86 -15.55
N ASP A 416 -4.56 3.87 -15.05
CA ASP A 416 -5.62 4.74 -15.51
C ASP A 416 -5.59 6.13 -14.84
N VAL A 417 -6.25 7.09 -15.49
CA VAL A 417 -6.65 8.35 -14.86
C VAL A 417 -7.88 8.09 -14.00
N THR A 418 -7.85 8.46 -12.73
CA THR A 418 -8.97 8.29 -11.81
C THR A 418 -9.61 9.63 -11.43
N VAL A 419 -10.90 9.57 -11.07
CA VAL A 419 -11.64 10.71 -10.53
C VAL A 419 -12.16 10.34 -9.15
N ASN A 420 -11.51 10.86 -8.12
CA ASN A 420 -11.97 10.75 -6.75
C ASN A 420 -13.11 11.74 -6.52
N SER A 421 -14.15 11.34 -5.78
CA SER A 421 -15.29 12.20 -5.47
C SER A 421 -15.58 12.24 -3.97
N ARG A 422 -16.04 13.41 -3.49
CA ARG A 422 -16.46 13.63 -2.10
C ARG A 422 -17.75 14.42 -2.08
N LEU A 423 -18.67 14.04 -1.19
CA LEU A 423 -19.91 14.75 -0.91
C LEU A 423 -20.12 14.80 0.60
N GLY A 424 -20.46 15.96 1.12
CA GLY A 424 -20.65 16.15 2.56
C GLY A 424 -21.71 17.18 2.89
N ALA A 425 -22.22 17.09 4.11
CA ALA A 425 -23.18 18.02 4.68
C ALA A 425 -22.77 18.37 6.12
N THR A 426 -22.97 19.63 6.49
CA THR A 426 -22.87 20.07 7.89
C THR A 426 -24.16 20.73 8.33
N PHE A 427 -24.49 20.61 9.62
CA PHE A 427 -25.62 21.27 10.23
C PHE A 427 -25.19 21.94 11.53
N THR A 428 -25.37 23.27 11.61
CA THR A 428 -24.96 24.07 12.77
C THR A 428 -26.20 24.51 13.57
N ALA A 429 -26.21 24.16 14.85
CA ALA A 429 -27.27 24.55 15.80
C ALA A 429 -26.62 25.13 17.06
N GLY A 430 -26.58 26.45 17.17
CA GLY A 430 -25.90 27.15 18.27
C GLY A 430 -24.43 26.83 18.31
N ASP A 431 -23.95 26.26 19.42
CA ASP A 431 -22.53 25.92 19.63
C ASP A 431 -22.15 24.54 19.09
N LEU A 432 -23.09 23.77 18.53
CA LEU A 432 -22.89 22.43 18.00
C LEU A 432 -22.95 22.45 16.47
N THR A 433 -21.92 21.92 15.82
CA THR A 433 -21.90 21.62 14.37
C THR A 433 -21.78 20.12 14.18
N LEU A 434 -22.73 19.51 13.50
CA LEU A 434 -22.73 18.10 13.08
C LEU A 434 -22.22 17.97 11.64
N ARG A 435 -21.53 16.89 11.31
CA ARG A 435 -20.96 16.63 9.98
C ARG A 435 -21.16 15.19 9.56
N THR A 436 -21.36 14.99 8.26
CA THR A 436 -21.35 13.67 7.63
C THR A 436 -20.88 13.77 6.19
N ALA A 437 -20.24 12.73 5.68
CA ALA A 437 -19.84 12.69 4.28
C ALA A 437 -19.65 11.26 3.76
N THR A 438 -19.56 11.17 2.43
CA THR A 438 -19.12 9.98 1.69
C THR A 438 -18.08 10.36 0.66
N ALA A 439 -17.16 9.43 0.39
CA ALA A 439 -16.17 9.59 -0.67
C ALA A 439 -15.96 8.27 -1.42
N TYR A 440 -15.48 8.39 -2.66
CA TYR A 440 -15.17 7.27 -3.53
C TYR A 440 -13.85 7.53 -4.24
N ALA A 441 -12.98 6.54 -4.24
CA ALA A 441 -11.67 6.58 -4.90
C ALA A 441 -11.48 5.30 -5.72
N PRO A 442 -11.56 5.39 -7.07
CA PRO A 442 -11.36 4.26 -7.98
C PRO A 442 -9.95 3.68 -7.87
N ASN A 443 -9.82 2.38 -8.08
CA ASN A 443 -8.54 1.73 -8.26
C ASN A 443 -7.97 2.12 -9.65
N PRO A 444 -6.73 2.65 -9.73
CA PRO A 444 -6.13 3.01 -11.02
C PRO A 444 -5.63 1.81 -11.83
N ASN A 445 -5.52 0.63 -11.24
CA ASN A 445 -5.06 -0.58 -11.92
C ASN A 445 -6.23 -1.51 -12.21
N ALA A 446 -6.78 -1.43 -13.43
CA ALA A 446 -7.90 -2.29 -13.85
C ALA A 446 -7.56 -3.81 -13.87
N ASN A 447 -6.27 -4.17 -13.83
CA ASN A 447 -5.81 -5.55 -13.78
C ASN A 447 -5.52 -6.06 -12.37
N SER A 448 -5.62 -5.20 -11.36
CA SER A 448 -5.47 -5.58 -9.95
C SER A 448 -6.76 -6.21 -9.42
N ALA A 449 -6.62 -7.17 -8.52
CA ALA A 449 -7.75 -7.72 -7.76
C ALA A 449 -8.30 -6.75 -6.70
N ARG A 450 -7.52 -5.70 -6.38
CA ARG A 450 -7.93 -4.67 -5.43
C ARG A 450 -9.16 -3.93 -5.91
N SER A 451 -10.17 -3.77 -5.04
CA SER A 451 -11.38 -3.01 -5.35
C SER A 451 -11.17 -1.50 -5.21
N ASP A 452 -12.16 -0.74 -5.71
CA ASP A 452 -12.28 0.67 -5.40
C ASP A 452 -12.45 0.89 -3.90
N ARG A 453 -11.98 2.05 -3.40
CA ARG A 453 -12.10 2.41 -1.99
C ARG A 453 -13.34 3.29 -1.78
N THR A 454 -14.13 2.92 -0.79
CA THR A 454 -15.31 3.68 -0.36
C THR A 454 -15.13 4.19 1.06
N PHE A 455 -15.63 5.39 1.31
CA PHE A 455 -15.49 6.07 2.60
C PHE A 455 -16.84 6.60 3.06
N ILE A 456 -17.10 6.46 4.36
CA ILE A 456 -18.18 7.15 5.05
C ILE A 456 -17.62 7.83 6.29
N SER A 457 -18.22 8.94 6.69
CA SER A 457 -17.75 9.65 7.88
C SER A 457 -18.87 10.33 8.64
N GLY A 458 -18.57 10.64 9.89
CA GLY A 458 -19.39 11.44 10.78
C GLY A 458 -18.54 12.15 11.82
N GLY A 459 -19.02 13.28 12.30
CA GLY A 459 -18.29 14.04 13.30
C GLY A 459 -19.08 15.21 13.85
N PHE A 460 -18.51 15.89 14.83
CA PHE A 460 -19.06 17.10 15.38
C PHE A 460 -17.98 18.06 15.89
N SER A 461 -18.34 19.34 15.95
CA SER A 461 -17.59 20.35 16.71
C SER A 461 -18.48 20.96 17.76
N TYR A 462 -17.92 21.24 18.94
CA TYR A 462 -18.60 21.96 20.01
C TYR A 462 -17.77 23.18 20.43
N ALA A 463 -18.36 24.36 20.37
CA ALA A 463 -17.77 25.59 20.85
C ALA A 463 -18.05 25.75 22.35
N PHE A 464 -17.02 25.67 23.21
CA PHE A 464 -17.16 25.95 24.64
C PHE A 464 -17.40 27.43 24.90
N ASP A 465 -16.74 28.26 24.08
CA ASP A 465 -16.86 29.70 24.03
C ASP A 465 -16.44 30.24 22.64
N ALA A 466 -16.27 31.55 22.49
CA ALA A 466 -15.88 32.18 21.26
C ALA A 466 -14.45 31.78 20.78
N GLN A 467 -13.63 31.27 21.69
CA GLN A 467 -12.21 30.98 21.45
C GLN A 467 -11.91 29.49 21.37
N LEU A 468 -12.51 28.66 22.25
CA LEU A 468 -12.16 27.25 22.39
C LEU A 468 -13.22 26.35 21.78
N MET A 469 -12.79 25.46 20.87
CA MET A 469 -13.62 24.47 20.21
C MET A 469 -13.00 23.07 20.36
N PHE A 470 -13.88 22.08 20.54
CA PHE A 470 -13.56 20.66 20.50
C PHE A 470 -14.08 20.07 19.19
N ASP A 471 -13.26 19.24 18.56
CA ASP A 471 -13.59 18.53 17.33
C ASP A 471 -13.51 17.02 17.56
N PHE A 472 -14.49 16.28 17.05
CA PHE A 472 -14.51 14.84 16.93
C PHE A 472 -14.81 14.46 15.49
N GLY A 473 -14.05 13.52 14.95
CA GLY A 473 -14.28 12.95 13.62
C GLY A 473 -14.09 11.43 13.63
N TRP A 474 -14.89 10.75 12.85
CA TRP A 474 -14.78 9.34 12.53
C TRP A 474 -14.89 9.16 11.03
N MET A 475 -14.07 8.25 10.48
CA MET A 475 -14.08 7.82 9.09
C MET A 475 -13.96 6.32 9.04
N GLN A 476 -14.71 5.66 8.17
CA GLN A 476 -14.55 4.27 7.81
C GLN A 476 -14.19 4.16 6.33
N GLU A 477 -13.09 3.46 6.04
CA GLU A 477 -12.65 3.04 4.71
C GLU A 477 -12.93 1.55 4.52
N ARG A 478 -13.38 1.15 3.31
CA ARG A 478 -13.58 -0.26 2.93
C ARG A 478 -13.06 -0.51 1.53
N PHE A 479 -12.36 -1.63 1.37
CA PHE A 479 -11.92 -2.17 0.08
C PHE A 479 -11.54 -3.65 0.24
N THR A 480 -11.48 -4.39 -0.87
CA THR A 480 -10.89 -5.73 -0.93
C THR A 480 -9.52 -5.65 -1.57
N ASP A 481 -8.63 -6.56 -1.22
CA ASP A 481 -7.29 -6.65 -1.78
C ASP A 481 -6.89 -8.12 -1.96
N GLU A 482 -5.77 -8.37 -2.60
CA GLU A 482 -5.20 -9.69 -2.81
C GLU A 482 -3.70 -9.63 -2.50
N PHE A 483 -3.25 -10.50 -1.62
CA PHE A 483 -1.83 -10.69 -1.36
C PHE A 483 -1.36 -12.00 -2.01
N VAL A 484 -0.35 -11.92 -2.89
CA VAL A 484 0.23 -13.10 -3.53
C VAL A 484 1.29 -13.70 -2.60
N SER A 485 0.98 -14.86 -1.99
CA SER A 485 1.90 -15.58 -1.12
C SER A 485 3.09 -16.13 -1.90
N TYR A 486 2.84 -16.81 -3.02
CA TYR A 486 3.87 -17.26 -3.96
C TYR A 486 3.28 -17.60 -5.33
N GLY A 487 4.13 -17.54 -6.38
CA GLY A 487 3.75 -17.91 -7.75
C GLY A 487 3.79 -19.43 -7.94
N ALA A 488 2.65 -20.10 -8.06
CA ALA A 488 2.59 -21.52 -8.42
C ALA A 488 2.91 -21.68 -9.92
N THR A 489 4.10 -22.17 -10.24
CA THR A 489 4.51 -22.43 -11.62
C THR A 489 4.11 -23.81 -12.12
N ALA A 490 3.75 -24.74 -11.23
CA ALA A 490 3.66 -26.16 -11.54
C ALA A 490 2.24 -26.72 -11.74
N VAL A 491 1.18 -26.06 -11.27
CA VAL A 491 -0.18 -26.63 -11.34
C VAL A 491 -1.13 -25.72 -12.08
N PRO A 492 -1.45 -26.02 -13.35
CA PRO A 492 -2.52 -25.33 -14.05
C PRO A 492 -3.87 -25.63 -13.40
N ASP A 493 -4.75 -24.63 -13.33
CA ASP A 493 -6.16 -24.83 -13.03
C ASP A 493 -6.84 -25.72 -14.10
N ALA A 494 -8.11 -26.05 -13.92
CA ALA A 494 -8.88 -26.84 -14.89
C ALA A 494 -8.91 -26.26 -16.33
N ARG A 495 -8.42 -25.02 -16.51
CA ARG A 495 -8.28 -24.33 -17.80
C ARG A 495 -6.85 -24.32 -18.34
N GLY A 496 -5.89 -24.93 -17.63
CA GLY A 496 -4.49 -25.00 -18.02
C GLY A 496 -3.68 -23.74 -17.68
N THR A 497 -4.21 -22.85 -16.81
CA THR A 497 -3.52 -21.63 -16.38
C THR A 497 -2.92 -21.85 -15.00
N ALA A 498 -1.60 -21.67 -14.86
CA ALA A 498 -0.96 -21.65 -13.55
C ALA A 498 -1.48 -20.43 -12.76
N ARG A 499 -1.95 -20.66 -11.54
CA ARG A 499 -2.40 -19.58 -10.65
C ARG A 499 -1.50 -19.50 -9.43
N PRO A 500 -1.16 -18.27 -8.99
CA PRO A 500 -0.43 -18.08 -7.74
C PRO A 500 -1.30 -18.54 -6.55
N VAL A 501 -0.64 -18.93 -5.48
CA VAL A 501 -1.26 -19.02 -4.15
C VAL A 501 -1.35 -17.61 -3.60
N ARG A 502 -2.54 -17.25 -3.15
CA ARG A 502 -2.87 -15.91 -2.72
C ARG A 502 -3.73 -15.91 -1.47
N VAL A 503 -3.80 -14.76 -0.84
CA VAL A 503 -4.75 -14.47 0.23
C VAL A 503 -5.70 -13.38 -0.25
N ASP A 504 -6.99 -13.69 -0.28
CA ASP A 504 -8.04 -12.71 -0.53
C ASP A 504 -8.35 -11.99 0.80
N GLU A 505 -8.50 -10.66 0.75
CA GLU A 505 -8.67 -9.79 1.92
C GLU A 505 -9.91 -8.91 1.79
N ASP A 506 -10.69 -8.78 2.89
CA ASP A 506 -11.71 -7.74 3.07
C ASP A 506 -11.23 -6.79 4.19
N ILE A 507 -10.87 -5.57 3.82
CA ILE A 507 -10.21 -4.61 4.69
C ILE A 507 -11.18 -3.50 5.06
N ARG A 508 -11.40 -3.34 6.36
CA ARG A 508 -12.12 -2.23 6.97
C ARG A 508 -11.22 -1.46 7.91
N ARG A 509 -11.06 -0.17 7.64
CA ARG A 509 -10.30 0.72 8.51
C ARG A 509 -11.21 1.78 9.11
N ASP A 510 -11.29 1.83 10.43
CA ASP A 510 -11.98 2.86 11.19
C ASP A 510 -10.93 3.83 11.77
N THR A 511 -11.02 5.11 11.42
CA THR A 511 -10.15 6.18 11.94
C THR A 511 -10.98 7.12 12.81
N PHE A 512 -10.54 7.33 14.05
CA PHE A 512 -11.14 8.27 14.99
C PHE A 512 -10.14 9.40 15.26
N SER A 513 -10.64 10.63 15.34
CA SER A 513 -9.80 11.77 15.70
C SER A 513 -10.52 12.69 16.68
N ILE A 514 -9.75 13.17 17.66
CA ILE A 514 -10.19 14.19 18.62
C ILE A 514 -9.21 15.36 18.57
N GLY A 515 -9.72 16.59 18.67
CA GLY A 515 -8.89 17.77 18.61
C GLY A 515 -9.45 18.96 19.36
N LEU A 516 -8.56 19.91 19.63
CA LEU A 516 -8.88 21.21 20.17
C LEU A 516 -8.41 22.30 19.20
N ARG A 517 -9.21 23.34 19.05
CA ARG A 517 -8.87 24.57 18.32
C ARG A 517 -9.09 25.77 19.23
N TYR A 518 -8.07 26.62 19.30
CA TYR A 518 -8.13 27.89 20.00
C TYR A 518 -7.98 29.06 19.02
N ARG A 519 -8.96 29.96 19.04
CA ARG A 519 -9.00 31.19 18.22
C ARG A 519 -8.50 32.38 19.03
N PHE A 520 -7.71 33.25 18.42
CA PHE A 520 -7.16 34.44 19.05
C PHE A 520 -7.07 35.64 18.11
#